data_2be697cd40ce1312135164a99b1af1be
#
_entry.id   2be697cd40ce1312135164a99b1af1be
#
_cell.length_a   1.000
_cell.length_b   1.000
_cell.length_c   1.000
_cell.angle_alpha   90.00
_cell.angle_beta   90.00
_cell.angle_gamma   90.00
#
_symmetry.space_group_name_H-M   'P 1'
#
loop_
_entity.id
_entity.type
_entity.pdbx_description
1 polymer ?
#
loop_
_entity_poly.entity_id
_entity_poly.type
_entity_poly.pdbx_seq_one_letter_code
_entity_poly.pdbx_strand_id
1 'polypeptide(L)'
;MNRSLICLALAITVGATLSHIRPAHTEPKPLSVVTTTEDLAAIAREVGGDRVRVTSLCRGYQDPHFVDAKPSFMVQLKNAALFVEVGRGLEVGWAPGLLNGARNPRILPGAPGFVDASSQVQVIEVPSSVSRAQGDVHPFGNPHYWLDPANGAPIARAIRDGLIRVSPGNAALFNQRCADFEQRLGVAVTRWKQQAKTIGLSGRKVVTYHRSWSYFARAFDLTVVDYVEPRPGIPPSPNHVQDLVTRMKQGDIALLAMEDFFDPRLPQKIAQQTGVPLVILPTSVAADEKIKTYFDLFDRLFATIAPALKSGAKS
;
A
#
# COMPACT_ATOMS: atom_id res chain seq x y z
N MET A 1 -14.16 -8.99 -103.51
CA MET A 1 -13.62 -7.93 -102.63
C MET A 1 -14.45 -7.95 -101.37
N ASN A 2 -14.00 -8.72 -100.37
CA ASN A 2 -14.68 -8.87 -99.04
C ASN A 2 -13.86 -8.13 -98.01
N ARG A 3 -14.48 -7.16 -97.35
CA ARG A 3 -13.95 -6.52 -96.19
C ARG A 3 -14.64 -7.10 -94.96
N SER A 4 -13.90 -7.88 -94.20
CA SER A 4 -14.34 -8.36 -92.89
C SER A 4 -14.08 -7.30 -91.79
N LEU A 5 -15.11 -6.85 -91.11
CA LEU A 5 -15.03 -6.02 -89.86
C LEU A 5 -14.83 -6.95 -88.68
N ILE A 6 -13.74 -6.75 -87.95
CA ILE A 6 -13.51 -7.39 -86.71
C ILE A 6 -13.99 -6.42 -85.61
N CYS A 7 -15.05 -6.78 -84.90
CA CYS A 7 -15.49 -6.07 -83.63
C CYS A 7 -14.69 -6.59 -82.48
N LEU A 8 -13.89 -5.71 -81.91
CA LEU A 8 -13.16 -5.97 -80.67
C LEU A 8 -14.06 -5.59 -79.48
N ALA A 9 -14.55 -6.57 -78.71
CA ALA A 9 -15.32 -6.35 -77.50
C ALA A 9 -14.36 -6.16 -76.31
N LEU A 10 -14.35 -4.95 -75.72
CA LEU A 10 -13.59 -4.60 -74.53
C LEU A 10 -14.42 -4.98 -73.32
N ALA A 11 -14.04 -6.05 -72.65
CA ALA A 11 -14.65 -6.45 -71.34
C ALA A 11 -14.03 -5.66 -70.23
N ILE A 12 -14.78 -4.70 -69.61
CA ILE A 12 -14.38 -3.96 -68.39
C ILE A 12 -14.76 -4.82 -67.22
N THR A 13 -13.77 -5.45 -66.58
CA THR A 13 -13.93 -6.10 -65.28
C THR A 13 -13.85 -5.06 -64.14
N VAL A 14 -14.99 -4.68 -63.55
CA VAL A 14 -15.09 -3.88 -62.35
C VAL A 14 -14.77 -4.77 -61.16
N GLY A 15 -13.53 -4.69 -60.65
CA GLY A 15 -13.12 -5.34 -59.43
C GLY A 15 -13.70 -4.60 -58.22
N ALA A 16 -14.74 -5.16 -57.63
CA ALA A 16 -15.26 -4.65 -56.33
C ALA A 16 -14.31 -5.02 -55.20
N THR A 17 -13.47 -4.08 -54.75
CA THR A 17 -12.68 -4.21 -53.51
C THR A 17 -13.62 -4.07 -52.33
N LEU A 18 -14.02 -5.19 -51.73
CA LEU A 18 -14.69 -5.24 -50.43
C LEU A 18 -13.69 -4.80 -49.36
N SER A 19 -13.69 -3.49 -49.03
CA SER A 19 -13.01 -2.96 -47.87
C SER A 19 -13.67 -3.57 -46.64
N HIS A 20 -12.99 -4.52 -46.00
CA HIS A 20 -13.39 -5.04 -44.68
C HIS A 20 -13.22 -3.93 -43.68
N ILE A 21 -14.28 -3.19 -43.36
CA ILE A 21 -14.37 -2.28 -42.25
C ILE A 21 -14.29 -3.16 -41.00
N ARG A 22 -13.08 -3.29 -40.41
CA ARG A 22 -12.94 -3.84 -39.08
C ARG A 22 -13.68 -2.90 -38.15
N PRO A 23 -14.66 -3.39 -37.34
CA PRO A 23 -15.27 -2.57 -36.30
C PRO A 23 -14.16 -2.06 -35.42
N ALA A 24 -14.13 -0.74 -35.21
CA ALA A 24 -13.23 -0.13 -34.22
C ALA A 24 -13.56 -0.78 -32.86
N HIS A 25 -12.67 -1.63 -32.39
CA HIS A 25 -12.72 -2.12 -31.01
C HIS A 25 -12.50 -0.89 -30.12
N THR A 26 -13.59 -0.28 -29.68
CA THR A 26 -13.53 0.67 -28.58
C THR A 26 -13.09 -0.12 -27.36
N GLU A 27 -11.82 0.08 -26.94
CA GLU A 27 -11.30 -0.48 -25.70
C GLU A 27 -12.26 -0.10 -24.56
N PRO A 28 -12.71 -1.08 -23.77
CA PRO A 28 -13.61 -0.80 -22.66
C PRO A 28 -12.97 0.21 -21.71
N LYS A 29 -13.76 1.21 -21.27
CA LYS A 29 -13.29 2.24 -20.33
C LYS A 29 -12.73 1.58 -19.07
N PRO A 30 -11.53 1.95 -18.61
CA PRO A 30 -10.95 1.39 -17.40
C PRO A 30 -11.87 1.53 -16.18
N LEU A 31 -11.92 0.52 -15.34
CA LEU A 31 -12.66 0.53 -14.07
C LEU A 31 -12.11 1.60 -13.14
N SER A 32 -12.98 2.42 -12.57
CA SER A 32 -12.60 3.37 -11.52
C SER A 32 -12.42 2.60 -10.20
N VAL A 33 -11.20 2.58 -9.68
CA VAL A 33 -10.83 1.98 -8.41
C VAL A 33 -10.41 3.09 -7.46
N VAL A 34 -11.00 3.11 -6.27
CA VAL A 34 -10.62 4.05 -5.20
C VAL A 34 -10.06 3.24 -4.04
N THR A 35 -8.89 3.63 -3.55
CA THR A 35 -8.23 2.98 -2.41
C THR A 35 -8.08 3.98 -1.26
N THR A 36 -7.95 3.50 -0.05
CA THR A 36 -7.70 4.36 1.11
C THR A 36 -6.26 4.83 1.18
N THR A 37 -5.28 3.98 0.80
CA THR A 37 -3.83 4.31 0.83
C THR A 37 -3.16 4.12 -0.52
N GLU A 38 -1.99 4.76 -0.69
CA GLU A 38 -1.18 4.62 -1.92
C GLU A 38 -0.56 3.22 -2.06
N ASP A 39 -0.35 2.50 -0.97
CA ASP A 39 0.14 1.11 -1.00
C ASP A 39 -0.87 0.20 -1.67
N LEU A 40 -2.14 0.31 -1.27
CA LEU A 40 -3.24 -0.40 -1.92
C LEU A 40 -3.41 0.03 -3.37
N ALA A 41 -3.22 1.34 -3.65
CA ALA A 41 -3.28 1.86 -5.02
C ALA A 41 -2.17 1.28 -5.90
N ALA A 42 -0.95 1.21 -5.39
CA ALA A 42 0.18 0.62 -6.11
C ALA A 42 -0.07 -0.86 -6.45
N ILE A 43 -0.51 -1.65 -5.48
CA ILE A 43 -0.85 -3.06 -5.70
C ILE A 43 -2.07 -3.21 -6.64
N ALA A 44 -3.08 -2.33 -6.53
CA ALA A 44 -4.23 -2.35 -7.44
C ALA A 44 -3.84 -2.04 -8.90
N ARG A 45 -2.87 -1.14 -9.12
CA ARG A 45 -2.30 -0.87 -10.45
C ARG A 45 -1.53 -2.08 -11.01
N GLU A 46 -0.78 -2.78 -10.17
CA GLU A 46 -0.08 -4.02 -10.55
C GLU A 46 -1.06 -5.10 -11.02
N VAL A 47 -2.11 -5.35 -10.25
CA VAL A 47 -3.11 -6.40 -10.56
C VAL A 47 -4.05 -6.01 -11.68
N GLY A 48 -4.49 -4.75 -11.71
CA GLY A 48 -5.51 -4.28 -12.66
C GLY A 48 -4.95 -3.88 -14.03
N GLY A 49 -3.69 -3.43 -14.08
CA GLY A 49 -3.04 -2.96 -15.31
C GLY A 49 -3.80 -1.82 -15.99
N ASP A 50 -3.92 -1.91 -17.28
CA ASP A 50 -4.64 -0.96 -18.15
C ASP A 50 -6.18 -1.02 -17.99
N ARG A 51 -6.70 -2.06 -17.35
CA ARG A 51 -8.14 -2.23 -17.10
C ARG A 51 -8.65 -1.43 -15.91
N VAL A 52 -7.77 -0.75 -15.16
CA VAL A 52 -8.14 0.06 -14.00
C VAL A 52 -7.57 1.47 -14.08
N ARG A 53 -8.31 2.43 -13.50
CA ARG A 53 -7.83 3.75 -13.13
C ARG A 53 -7.92 3.86 -11.62
N VAL A 54 -6.78 3.92 -10.95
CA VAL A 54 -6.71 3.86 -9.50
C VAL A 54 -6.41 5.24 -8.92
N THR A 55 -7.16 5.62 -7.90
CA THR A 55 -6.98 6.85 -7.12
C THR A 55 -6.92 6.51 -5.64
N SER A 56 -5.93 7.03 -4.91
CA SER A 56 -5.85 6.95 -3.46
C SER A 56 -6.47 8.17 -2.80
N LEU A 57 -7.13 7.99 -1.66
CA LEU A 57 -7.69 9.09 -0.85
C LEU A 57 -6.64 9.69 0.08
N CYS A 58 -5.88 8.86 0.78
CA CYS A 58 -4.74 9.26 1.60
C CYS A 58 -3.49 9.40 0.72
N ARG A 59 -2.73 10.48 0.90
CA ARG A 59 -1.43 10.66 0.26
C ARG A 59 -0.36 9.90 1.02
N GLY A 60 0.71 9.46 0.33
CA GLY A 60 1.75 8.66 0.94
C GLY A 60 2.51 9.31 2.10
N TYR A 61 2.51 10.64 2.17
CA TYR A 61 3.12 11.44 3.26
C TYR A 61 2.14 11.83 4.38
N GLN A 62 0.91 11.31 4.37
CA GLN A 62 -0.12 11.61 5.36
C GLN A 62 -0.33 10.42 6.29
N ASP A 63 -0.72 10.72 7.52
CA ASP A 63 -1.18 9.72 8.47
C ASP A 63 -2.53 9.13 8.00
N PRO A 64 -2.60 7.83 7.70
CA PRO A 64 -3.83 7.20 7.21
C PRO A 64 -4.93 7.06 8.27
N HIS A 65 -4.62 7.27 9.54
CA HIS A 65 -5.64 7.31 10.62
C HIS A 65 -6.49 8.58 10.53
N PHE A 66 -5.91 9.68 10.02
CA PHE A 66 -6.53 11.00 10.01
C PHE A 66 -6.51 11.63 8.63
N VAL A 67 -7.55 11.36 7.85
CA VAL A 67 -7.71 11.92 6.50
C VAL A 67 -8.89 12.88 6.48
N ASP A 68 -8.65 14.13 6.06
CA ASP A 68 -9.70 15.12 5.91
C ASP A 68 -10.72 14.69 4.85
N ALA A 69 -11.97 14.60 5.24
CA ALA A 69 -13.07 14.25 4.35
C ALA A 69 -13.37 15.42 3.39
N LYS A 70 -12.88 15.32 2.15
CA LYS A 70 -13.07 16.35 1.10
C LYS A 70 -14.27 16.01 0.22
N PRO A 71 -15.09 17.00 -0.20
CA PRO A 71 -16.20 16.77 -1.13
C PRO A 71 -15.77 16.09 -2.44
N SER A 72 -14.56 16.36 -2.93
CA SER A 72 -13.99 15.71 -4.11
C SER A 72 -13.85 14.18 -3.96
N PHE A 73 -13.62 13.68 -2.74
CA PHE A 73 -13.55 12.25 -2.47
C PHE A 73 -14.92 11.57 -2.66
N MET A 74 -16.00 12.24 -2.25
CA MET A 74 -17.37 11.71 -2.49
C MET A 74 -17.67 11.59 -3.99
N VAL A 75 -17.18 12.53 -4.81
CA VAL A 75 -17.32 12.45 -6.28
C VAL A 75 -16.57 11.26 -6.86
N GLN A 76 -15.36 11.00 -6.38
CA GLN A 76 -14.56 9.84 -6.78
C GLN A 76 -15.25 8.54 -6.39
N LEU A 77 -15.69 8.41 -5.14
CA LEU A 77 -16.38 7.25 -4.60
C LEU A 77 -17.75 7.00 -5.29
N LYS A 78 -18.49 8.06 -5.63
CA LYS A 78 -19.77 7.95 -6.38
C LYS A 78 -19.58 7.21 -7.69
N ASN A 79 -18.45 7.42 -8.36
CA ASN A 79 -18.15 6.84 -9.67
C ASN A 79 -17.29 5.56 -9.60
N ALA A 80 -16.89 5.13 -8.39
CA ALA A 80 -16.06 3.98 -8.21
C ALA A 80 -16.80 2.67 -8.56
N ALA A 81 -16.13 1.79 -9.28
CA ALA A 81 -16.54 0.42 -9.48
C ALA A 81 -16.05 -0.49 -8.34
N LEU A 82 -14.87 -0.14 -7.76
CA LEU A 82 -14.25 -0.83 -6.64
C LEU A 82 -13.74 0.17 -5.63
N PHE A 83 -13.96 -0.10 -4.35
CA PHE A 83 -13.35 0.57 -3.21
C PHE A 83 -12.53 -0.46 -2.42
N VAL A 84 -11.30 -0.09 -2.06
CA VAL A 84 -10.38 -0.96 -1.31
C VAL A 84 -9.90 -0.20 -0.09
N GLU A 85 -10.16 -0.77 1.10
CA GLU A 85 -9.66 -0.22 2.36
C GLU A 85 -8.61 -1.14 2.98
N VAL A 86 -7.76 -0.56 3.83
CA VAL A 86 -6.85 -1.34 4.68
C VAL A 86 -7.67 -2.17 5.67
N GLY A 87 -8.71 -1.59 6.23
CA GLY A 87 -9.56 -2.27 7.21
C GLY A 87 -8.94 -2.30 8.61
N ARG A 88 -9.39 -3.24 9.43
CA ARG A 88 -8.97 -3.38 10.85
C ARG A 88 -9.19 -2.13 11.71
N GLY A 89 -10.05 -1.22 11.25
CA GLY A 89 -10.37 0.01 11.97
C GLY A 89 -9.42 1.18 11.69
N LEU A 90 -8.50 1.06 10.72
CA LEU A 90 -7.59 2.17 10.36
C LEU A 90 -8.39 3.41 9.92
N GLU A 91 -9.36 3.20 9.05
CA GLU A 91 -10.13 4.28 8.42
C GLU A 91 -11.43 4.62 9.15
N VAL A 92 -11.65 4.07 10.37
CA VAL A 92 -12.94 4.18 11.06
C VAL A 92 -13.38 5.62 11.31
N GLY A 93 -12.43 6.54 11.46
CA GLY A 93 -12.69 7.97 11.72
C GLY A 93 -13.18 8.76 10.50
N TRP A 94 -12.98 8.25 9.26
CA TRP A 94 -13.24 9.08 8.06
C TRP A 94 -13.90 8.32 6.89
N ALA A 95 -13.53 7.09 6.59
CA ALA A 95 -14.01 6.39 5.39
C ALA A 95 -15.53 6.07 5.43
N PRO A 96 -16.14 5.64 6.56
CA PRO A 96 -17.59 5.37 6.60
C PRO A 96 -18.44 6.58 6.24
N GLY A 97 -18.07 7.78 6.71
CA GLY A 97 -18.75 9.02 6.39
C GLY A 97 -18.70 9.36 4.90
N LEU A 98 -17.54 9.15 4.27
CA LEU A 98 -17.34 9.37 2.83
C LEU A 98 -18.14 8.37 1.99
N LEU A 99 -18.13 7.09 2.36
CA LEU A 99 -18.87 6.03 1.65
C LEU A 99 -20.37 6.29 1.67
N ASN A 100 -20.92 6.65 2.83
CA ASN A 100 -22.34 7.02 2.96
C ASN A 100 -22.69 8.27 2.16
N GLY A 101 -21.84 9.30 2.23
CA GLY A 101 -22.01 10.55 1.49
C GLY A 101 -21.93 10.41 -0.03
N ALA A 102 -21.16 9.45 -0.52
CA ALA A 102 -20.97 9.16 -1.95
C ALA A 102 -22.24 8.57 -2.61
N ARG A 103 -23.15 8.00 -1.83
CA ARG A 103 -24.40 7.36 -2.30
C ARG A 103 -24.18 6.34 -3.43
N ASN A 104 -23.12 5.54 -3.32
CA ASN A 104 -22.81 4.45 -4.24
C ASN A 104 -22.98 3.09 -3.53
N PRO A 105 -24.15 2.44 -3.66
CA PRO A 105 -24.41 1.20 -2.93
C PRO A 105 -23.50 0.03 -3.38
N ARG A 106 -22.85 0.13 -4.54
CA ARG A 106 -21.99 -0.93 -5.08
C ARG A 106 -20.68 -1.10 -4.30
N ILE A 107 -20.25 -0.06 -3.55
CA ILE A 107 -18.99 -0.04 -2.82
C ILE A 107 -19.16 0.04 -1.29
N LEU A 108 -20.36 -0.19 -0.80
CA LEU A 108 -20.62 -0.27 0.65
C LEU A 108 -20.16 -1.63 1.19
N PRO A 109 -19.85 -1.75 2.49
CA PRO A 109 -19.49 -3.02 3.11
C PRO A 109 -20.47 -4.13 2.76
N GLY A 110 -19.95 -5.28 2.29
CA GLY A 110 -20.74 -6.41 1.81
C GLY A 110 -21.16 -6.36 0.34
N ALA A 111 -21.02 -5.23 -0.35
CA ALA A 111 -21.30 -5.11 -1.78
C ALA A 111 -20.17 -5.70 -2.64
N PRO A 112 -20.44 -6.12 -3.90
CA PRO A 112 -19.42 -6.72 -4.78
C PRO A 112 -18.21 -5.83 -5.04
N GLY A 113 -18.37 -4.51 -5.02
CA GLY A 113 -17.32 -3.52 -5.23
C GLY A 113 -16.60 -3.08 -3.95
N PHE A 114 -16.85 -3.71 -2.81
CA PHE A 114 -16.13 -3.45 -1.56
C PHE A 114 -15.05 -4.52 -1.32
N VAL A 115 -13.85 -4.07 -0.95
CA VAL A 115 -12.71 -4.93 -0.59
C VAL A 115 -12.10 -4.46 0.72
N ASP A 116 -12.14 -5.30 1.73
CA ASP A 116 -11.27 -5.24 2.91
C ASP A 116 -9.97 -5.99 2.55
N ALA A 117 -8.88 -5.26 2.35
CA ALA A 117 -7.61 -5.84 1.91
C ALA A 117 -6.96 -6.71 3.00
N SER A 118 -7.40 -6.58 4.26
CA SER A 118 -6.92 -7.41 5.37
C SER A 118 -7.55 -8.80 5.42
N SER A 119 -8.56 -9.07 4.59
CA SER A 119 -9.38 -10.29 4.67
C SER A 119 -8.61 -11.61 4.54
N GLN A 120 -7.42 -11.57 3.90
CA GLN A 120 -6.54 -12.74 3.72
C GLN A 120 -5.20 -12.59 4.47
N VAL A 121 -5.07 -11.60 5.35
CA VAL A 121 -3.84 -11.33 6.10
C VAL A 121 -3.89 -11.96 7.48
N GLN A 122 -2.78 -12.55 7.91
CA GLN A 122 -2.62 -12.99 9.29
C GLN A 122 -2.38 -11.77 10.19
N VAL A 123 -3.39 -11.41 10.98
CA VAL A 123 -3.36 -10.25 11.87
C VAL A 123 -2.60 -10.55 13.14
N ILE A 124 -1.84 -9.56 13.63
CA ILE A 124 -1.12 -9.61 14.92
C ILE A 124 -1.67 -8.55 15.87
N GLU A 125 -1.28 -8.64 17.14
CA GLU A 125 -1.63 -7.66 18.17
C GLU A 125 -3.15 -7.42 18.30
N VAL A 126 -3.94 -8.49 18.24
CA VAL A 126 -5.38 -8.41 18.56
C VAL A 126 -5.52 -8.20 20.05
N PRO A 127 -6.05 -7.04 20.51
CA PRO A 127 -6.15 -6.75 21.94
C PRO A 127 -7.18 -7.66 22.61
N SER A 128 -6.87 -8.11 23.83
CA SER A 128 -7.81 -8.89 24.64
C SER A 128 -8.95 -8.03 25.21
N SER A 129 -8.76 -6.72 25.30
CA SER A 129 -9.75 -5.74 25.71
C SER A 129 -9.46 -4.39 25.05
N VAL A 130 -10.50 -3.60 24.82
CA VAL A 130 -10.39 -2.25 24.26
C VAL A 130 -11.01 -1.26 25.21
N SER A 131 -10.27 -0.21 25.56
CA SER A 131 -10.78 0.91 26.35
C SER A 131 -10.26 2.23 25.79
N ARG A 132 -11.03 3.31 25.94
CA ARG A 132 -10.62 4.67 25.53
C ARG A 132 -9.34 5.15 26.26
N ALA A 133 -9.03 4.59 27.42
CA ALA A 133 -7.81 4.91 28.17
C ALA A 133 -6.54 4.39 27.48
N GLN A 134 -6.67 3.51 26.50
CA GLN A 134 -5.55 2.93 25.74
C GLN A 134 -5.22 3.73 24.46
N GLY A 135 -5.95 4.82 24.17
CA GLY A 135 -5.81 5.60 22.94
C GLY A 135 -6.56 4.98 21.75
N ASP A 136 -6.10 5.26 20.53
CA ASP A 136 -6.67 4.76 19.27
C ASP A 136 -6.26 3.30 19.02
N VAL A 137 -6.58 2.44 19.98
CA VAL A 137 -6.31 0.99 19.84
C VAL A 137 -7.26 0.38 18.81
N HIS A 138 -6.69 -0.32 17.84
CA HIS A 138 -7.44 -1.02 16.81
C HIS A 138 -8.04 -2.31 17.37
N PRO A 139 -9.38 -2.41 17.53
CA PRO A 139 -10.01 -3.56 18.18
C PRO A 139 -9.87 -4.88 17.41
N PHE A 140 -9.60 -4.78 16.11
CA PHE A 140 -9.47 -5.93 15.21
C PHE A 140 -8.03 -6.34 14.92
N GLY A 141 -7.06 -5.83 15.73
CA GLY A 141 -5.62 -6.05 15.58
C GLY A 141 -4.91 -4.96 14.80
N ASN A 142 -3.58 -5.02 14.79
CA ASN A 142 -2.73 -4.01 14.17
C ASN A 142 -3.01 -3.87 12.67
N PRO A 143 -3.39 -2.68 12.16
CA PRO A 143 -3.76 -2.49 10.77
C PRO A 143 -2.57 -2.29 9.82
N HIS A 144 -1.35 -2.07 10.31
CA HIS A 144 -0.18 -1.70 9.50
C HIS A 144 0.49 -2.89 8.80
N TYR A 145 -0.31 -3.87 8.39
CA TYR A 145 0.16 -5.14 7.85
C TYR A 145 0.90 -5.03 6.51
N TRP A 146 0.67 -3.95 5.75
CA TRP A 146 1.39 -3.71 4.49
C TRP A 146 2.89 -3.48 4.69
N LEU A 147 3.35 -3.19 5.92
CA LEU A 147 4.77 -3.05 6.26
C LEU A 147 5.51 -4.38 6.46
N ASP A 148 4.82 -5.52 6.42
CA ASP A 148 5.45 -6.81 6.10
C ASP A 148 5.36 -7.03 4.59
N PRO A 149 6.47 -7.04 3.84
CA PRO A 149 6.42 -7.16 2.38
C PRO A 149 5.72 -8.45 1.90
N ALA A 150 5.76 -9.52 2.68
CA ALA A 150 5.08 -10.77 2.32
C ALA A 150 3.56 -10.61 2.27
N ASN A 151 3.00 -9.66 3.01
CA ASN A 151 1.57 -9.35 2.99
C ASN A 151 1.10 -8.68 1.69
N GLY A 152 2.02 -8.20 0.85
CA GLY A 152 1.66 -7.74 -0.50
C GLY A 152 0.94 -8.80 -1.33
N ALA A 153 1.26 -10.10 -1.14
CA ALA A 153 0.60 -11.20 -1.85
C ALA A 153 -0.88 -11.40 -1.43
N PRO A 154 -1.23 -11.57 -0.14
CA PRO A 154 -2.64 -11.64 0.27
C PRO A 154 -3.43 -10.36 -0.06
N ILE A 155 -2.82 -9.17 0.02
CA ILE A 155 -3.44 -7.91 -0.42
C ILE A 155 -3.77 -7.98 -1.92
N ALA A 156 -2.82 -8.40 -2.75
CA ALA A 156 -3.01 -8.52 -4.19
C ALA A 156 -4.12 -9.50 -4.55
N ARG A 157 -4.21 -10.64 -3.83
CA ARG A 157 -5.31 -11.61 -4.00
C ARG A 157 -6.67 -11.03 -3.63
N ALA A 158 -6.78 -10.31 -2.51
CA ALA A 158 -8.03 -9.67 -2.11
C ALA A 158 -8.50 -8.65 -3.15
N ILE A 159 -7.58 -7.84 -3.69
CA ILE A 159 -7.85 -6.86 -4.76
C ILE A 159 -8.24 -7.57 -6.06
N ARG A 160 -7.51 -8.63 -6.47
CA ARG A 160 -7.84 -9.45 -7.64
C ARG A 160 -9.26 -10.00 -7.56
N ASP A 161 -9.63 -10.56 -6.41
CA ASP A 161 -10.95 -11.15 -6.20
C ASP A 161 -12.05 -10.08 -6.30
N GLY A 162 -11.78 -8.88 -5.76
CA GLY A 162 -12.65 -7.72 -5.92
C GLY A 162 -12.81 -7.30 -7.38
N LEU A 163 -11.71 -7.20 -8.12
CA LEU A 163 -11.72 -6.85 -9.55
C LEU A 163 -12.47 -7.89 -10.39
N ILE A 164 -12.31 -9.18 -10.10
CA ILE A 164 -13.04 -10.26 -10.80
C ILE A 164 -14.54 -10.17 -10.52
N ARG A 165 -14.96 -9.87 -9.28
CA ARG A 165 -16.39 -9.71 -8.95
C ARG A 165 -17.06 -8.60 -9.74
N VAL A 166 -16.36 -7.47 -9.97
CA VAL A 166 -16.92 -6.33 -10.70
C VAL A 166 -16.64 -6.36 -12.20
N SER A 167 -15.74 -7.23 -12.67
CA SER A 167 -15.37 -7.37 -14.09
C SER A 167 -14.95 -8.80 -14.43
N PRO A 168 -15.89 -9.75 -14.41
CA PRO A 168 -15.57 -11.18 -14.63
C PRO A 168 -14.98 -11.48 -16.00
N GLY A 169 -15.28 -10.67 -17.02
CA GLY A 169 -14.68 -10.83 -18.35
C GLY A 169 -13.16 -10.60 -18.41
N ASN A 170 -12.58 -9.94 -17.40
CA ASN A 170 -11.13 -9.71 -17.29
C ASN A 170 -10.45 -10.67 -16.27
N ALA A 171 -11.15 -11.70 -15.78
CA ALA A 171 -10.65 -12.59 -14.75
C ALA A 171 -9.30 -13.25 -15.10
N ALA A 172 -9.12 -13.71 -16.32
CA ALA A 172 -7.86 -14.32 -16.76
C ALA A 172 -6.68 -13.35 -16.65
N LEU A 173 -6.87 -12.09 -17.09
CA LEU A 173 -5.87 -11.04 -17.00
C LEU A 173 -5.51 -10.72 -15.56
N PHE A 174 -6.51 -10.51 -14.69
CA PHE A 174 -6.27 -10.19 -13.29
C PHE A 174 -5.56 -11.33 -12.54
N ASN A 175 -5.92 -12.58 -12.82
CA ASN A 175 -5.25 -13.75 -12.28
C ASN A 175 -3.78 -13.81 -12.71
N GLN A 176 -3.49 -13.63 -13.99
CA GLN A 176 -2.13 -13.63 -14.51
C GLN A 176 -1.29 -12.54 -13.86
N ARG A 177 -1.78 -11.28 -13.83
CA ARG A 177 -1.04 -10.15 -13.26
C ARG A 177 -0.82 -10.29 -11.76
N CYS A 178 -1.80 -10.84 -11.04
CA CYS A 178 -1.64 -11.14 -9.62
C CYS A 178 -0.54 -12.19 -9.40
N ALA A 179 -0.52 -13.27 -10.19
CA ALA A 179 0.51 -14.30 -10.11
C ALA A 179 1.91 -13.75 -10.43
N ASP A 180 2.03 -12.90 -11.47
CA ASP A 180 3.29 -12.24 -11.84
C ASP A 180 3.79 -11.32 -10.71
N PHE A 181 2.88 -10.55 -10.09
CA PHE A 181 3.22 -9.72 -8.94
C PHE A 181 3.70 -10.57 -7.76
N GLU A 182 2.97 -11.64 -7.40
CA GLU A 182 3.34 -12.55 -6.30
C GLU A 182 4.71 -13.20 -6.53
N GLN A 183 5.01 -13.61 -7.75
CA GLN A 183 6.31 -14.20 -8.11
C GLN A 183 7.44 -13.18 -7.90
N ARG A 184 7.32 -11.97 -8.45
CA ARG A 184 8.32 -10.90 -8.27
C ARG A 184 8.48 -10.51 -6.80
N LEU A 185 7.37 -10.45 -6.07
CA LEU A 185 7.37 -10.14 -4.65
C LEU A 185 8.11 -11.21 -3.84
N GLY A 186 7.90 -12.49 -4.12
CA GLY A 186 8.62 -13.59 -3.45
C GLY A 186 10.14 -13.48 -3.60
N VAL A 187 10.61 -13.15 -4.81
CA VAL A 187 12.05 -12.88 -5.08
C VAL A 187 12.53 -11.68 -4.28
N ALA A 188 11.76 -10.57 -4.28
CA ALA A 188 12.12 -9.35 -3.58
C ALA A 188 12.16 -9.55 -2.05
N VAL A 189 11.18 -10.25 -1.47
CA VAL A 189 11.14 -10.59 -0.03
C VAL A 189 12.38 -11.39 0.37
N THR A 190 12.79 -12.37 -0.44
CA THR A 190 14.01 -13.14 -0.19
C THR A 190 15.25 -12.24 -0.20
N ARG A 191 15.35 -11.33 -1.17
CA ARG A 191 16.44 -10.35 -1.28
C ARG A 191 16.47 -9.43 -0.06
N TRP A 192 15.33 -8.86 0.38
CA TRP A 192 15.26 -7.97 1.53
C TRP A 192 15.61 -8.68 2.84
N LYS A 193 15.18 -9.94 3.03
CA LYS A 193 15.58 -10.74 4.20
C LYS A 193 17.09 -10.96 4.23
N GLN A 194 17.70 -11.27 3.09
CA GLN A 194 19.16 -11.38 3.00
C GLN A 194 19.85 -10.04 3.26
N GLN A 195 19.32 -8.94 2.73
CA GLN A 195 19.83 -7.59 2.95
C GLN A 195 19.76 -7.20 4.44
N ALA A 196 18.67 -7.51 5.14
CA ALA A 196 18.54 -7.28 6.59
C ALA A 196 19.66 -7.95 7.38
N LYS A 197 19.98 -9.22 7.06
CA LYS A 197 21.09 -9.95 7.66
C LYS A 197 22.45 -9.31 7.32
N THR A 198 22.66 -8.96 6.05
CA THR A 198 23.94 -8.41 5.56
C THR A 198 24.28 -7.06 6.19
N ILE A 199 23.28 -6.18 6.42
CA ILE A 199 23.48 -4.89 7.07
C ILE A 199 23.47 -4.97 8.60
N GLY A 200 23.31 -6.17 9.19
CA GLY A 200 23.29 -6.39 10.63
C GLY A 200 22.02 -5.87 11.31
N LEU A 201 20.89 -5.81 10.59
CA LEU A 201 19.60 -5.38 11.13
C LEU A 201 18.87 -6.52 11.84
N SER A 202 18.89 -7.74 11.28
CA SER A 202 18.22 -8.92 11.84
C SER A 202 18.77 -9.26 13.24
N GLY A 203 17.88 -9.61 14.17
CA GLY A 203 18.20 -9.90 15.57
C GLY A 203 18.36 -8.66 16.46
N ARG A 204 18.23 -7.42 15.92
CA ARG A 204 18.46 -6.20 16.70
C ARG A 204 17.23 -5.75 17.48
N LYS A 205 17.50 -5.08 18.60
CA LYS A 205 16.49 -4.38 19.40
C LYS A 205 16.31 -2.97 18.87
N VAL A 206 15.07 -2.53 18.73
CA VAL A 206 14.70 -1.20 18.23
C VAL A 206 13.65 -0.55 19.14
N VAL A 207 13.62 0.77 19.14
CA VAL A 207 12.51 1.56 19.65
C VAL A 207 11.81 2.19 18.46
N THR A 208 10.47 2.24 18.46
CA THR A 208 9.71 2.89 17.40
C THR A 208 8.86 4.04 17.98
N TYR A 209 8.50 5.00 17.13
CA TYR A 209 7.64 6.09 17.58
C TYR A 209 6.24 5.56 17.88
N HIS A 210 5.58 4.99 16.88
CA HIS A 210 4.25 4.40 16.93
C HIS A 210 4.30 2.88 16.69
N ARG A 211 3.17 2.17 16.85
CA ARG A 211 3.05 0.71 16.64
C ARG A 211 2.96 0.27 15.17
N SER A 212 3.32 1.12 14.22
CA SER A 212 3.28 0.81 12.79
C SER A 212 4.24 -0.31 12.40
N TRP A 213 5.36 -0.42 13.09
CA TRP A 213 6.50 -1.24 12.65
C TRP A 213 6.46 -2.70 13.11
N SER A 214 5.42 -3.15 13.81
CA SER A 214 5.35 -4.51 14.35
C SER A 214 5.44 -5.60 13.26
N TYR A 215 4.79 -5.38 12.13
CA TYR A 215 4.86 -6.32 10.98
C TYR A 215 6.23 -6.30 10.30
N PHE A 216 6.82 -5.12 10.12
CA PHE A 216 8.19 -4.99 9.60
C PHE A 216 9.19 -5.66 10.53
N ALA A 217 9.05 -5.44 11.83
CA ALA A 217 9.90 -6.06 12.85
C ALA A 217 9.81 -7.59 12.78
N ARG A 218 8.62 -8.15 12.70
CA ARG A 218 8.41 -9.58 12.53
C ARG A 218 9.03 -10.10 11.24
N ALA A 219 8.85 -9.39 10.12
CA ALA A 219 9.34 -9.82 8.80
C ALA A 219 10.88 -9.92 8.73
N PHE A 220 11.58 -9.04 9.47
CA PHE A 220 13.03 -8.90 9.43
C PHE A 220 13.74 -9.28 10.74
N ASP A 221 13.03 -9.97 11.65
CA ASP A 221 13.58 -10.49 12.90
C ASP A 221 14.13 -9.37 13.82
N LEU A 222 13.33 -8.31 14.03
CA LEU A 222 13.61 -7.25 14.98
C LEU A 222 12.80 -7.44 16.24
N THR A 223 13.33 -6.95 17.37
CA THR A 223 12.60 -6.86 18.63
C THR A 223 12.27 -5.40 18.92
N VAL A 224 11.00 -5.01 18.79
CA VAL A 224 10.54 -3.72 19.29
C VAL A 224 10.42 -3.79 20.81
N VAL A 225 11.29 -3.06 21.50
CA VAL A 225 11.37 -3.13 22.96
C VAL A 225 10.51 -2.08 23.67
N ASP A 226 10.22 -0.96 22.99
CA ASP A 226 9.36 0.10 23.50
C ASP A 226 8.92 1.08 22.39
N TYR A 227 8.02 2.00 22.75
CA TYR A 227 7.45 3.01 21.87
C TYR A 227 7.63 4.40 22.47
N VAL A 228 7.92 5.42 21.63
CA VAL A 228 7.89 6.82 22.06
C VAL A 228 6.47 7.22 22.43
N GLU A 229 5.50 6.79 21.63
CA GLU A 229 4.06 6.94 21.85
C GLU A 229 3.48 5.60 22.35
N PRO A 230 3.43 5.36 23.66
CA PRO A 230 3.00 4.07 24.21
C PRO A 230 1.51 3.80 24.02
N ARG A 231 0.73 4.88 23.82
CA ARG A 231 -0.71 4.83 23.55
C ARG A 231 -1.00 5.56 22.25
N PRO A 232 -1.45 4.87 21.19
CA PRO A 232 -1.70 5.48 19.90
C PRO A 232 -2.60 6.71 19.97
N GLY A 233 -2.20 7.83 19.35
CA GLY A 233 -2.93 9.10 19.35
C GLY A 233 -2.85 9.90 20.66
N ILE A 234 -2.10 9.44 21.68
CA ILE A 234 -1.91 10.15 22.95
C ILE A 234 -0.45 10.52 23.12
N PRO A 235 -0.09 11.83 23.21
CA PRO A 235 1.27 12.25 23.44
C PRO A 235 1.88 11.61 24.69
N PRO A 236 3.18 11.22 24.66
CA PRO A 236 3.83 10.60 25.79
C PRO A 236 3.95 11.55 26.98
N SER A 237 3.81 11.01 28.21
CA SER A 237 4.06 11.78 29.42
C SER A 237 5.56 12.04 29.61
N PRO A 238 5.96 13.14 30.32
CA PRO A 238 7.37 13.41 30.63
C PRO A 238 8.06 12.26 31.35
N ASN A 239 7.37 11.59 32.27
CA ASN A 239 7.90 10.45 33.00
C ASN A 239 8.19 9.28 32.08
N HIS A 240 7.26 8.95 31.17
CA HIS A 240 7.50 7.89 30.16
C HIS A 240 8.73 8.20 29.31
N VAL A 241 8.89 9.44 28.82
CA VAL A 241 10.05 9.84 28.02
C VAL A 241 11.35 9.67 28.83
N GLN A 242 11.37 10.05 30.11
CA GLN A 242 12.54 9.89 30.95
C GLN A 242 12.90 8.42 31.20
N ASP A 243 11.90 7.58 31.46
CA ASP A 243 12.07 6.13 31.63
C ASP A 243 12.57 5.48 30.31
N LEU A 244 12.01 5.90 29.18
CA LEU A 244 12.43 5.42 27.85
C LEU A 244 13.91 5.77 27.59
N VAL A 245 14.31 7.02 27.81
CA VAL A 245 15.72 7.46 27.66
C VAL A 245 16.64 6.63 28.56
N THR A 246 16.24 6.38 29.80
CA THR A 246 17.01 5.56 30.72
C THR A 246 17.19 4.13 30.23
N ARG A 247 16.12 3.49 29.79
CA ARG A 247 16.16 2.13 29.20
C ARG A 247 16.99 2.08 27.93
N MET A 248 16.86 3.08 27.05
CA MET A 248 17.63 3.14 25.80
C MET A 248 19.14 3.27 26.07
N LYS A 249 19.55 4.02 27.10
CA LYS A 249 20.97 4.12 27.49
C LYS A 249 21.54 2.84 28.08
N GLN A 250 20.71 2.03 28.72
CA GLN A 250 21.11 0.76 29.34
C GLN A 250 21.00 -0.42 28.39
N GLY A 251 20.19 -0.29 27.33
CA GLY A 251 19.92 -1.34 26.37
C GLY A 251 20.82 -1.26 25.13
N ASP A 252 20.99 -2.41 24.48
CA ASP A 252 21.59 -2.47 23.13
C ASP A 252 20.53 -2.15 22.06
N ILE A 253 20.20 -0.85 21.93
CA ILE A 253 19.20 -0.36 20.96
C ILE A 253 19.92 0.07 19.68
N ALA A 254 19.60 -0.62 18.59
CA ALA A 254 20.24 -0.37 17.30
C ALA A 254 19.81 0.95 16.63
N LEU A 255 18.52 1.30 16.76
CA LEU A 255 17.95 2.51 16.19
C LEU A 255 16.62 2.90 16.86
N LEU A 256 16.28 4.17 16.73
CA LEU A 256 14.95 4.73 16.99
C LEU A 256 14.31 5.01 15.63
N ALA A 257 13.24 4.30 15.30
CA ALA A 257 12.51 4.48 14.05
C ALA A 257 11.24 5.34 14.27
N MET A 258 10.96 6.23 13.35
CA MET A 258 9.71 6.99 13.32
C MET A 258 9.17 7.14 11.92
N GLU A 259 7.88 7.33 11.80
CA GLU A 259 7.16 7.63 10.58
C GLU A 259 7.45 9.07 10.13
N ASP A 260 7.45 9.30 8.82
CA ASP A 260 7.80 10.59 8.21
C ASP A 260 6.74 11.70 8.37
N PHE A 261 5.53 11.34 8.78
CA PHE A 261 4.44 12.30 9.01
C PHE A 261 4.32 12.79 10.46
N PHE A 262 5.06 12.21 11.42
CA PHE A 262 5.08 12.70 12.81
C PHE A 262 6.12 13.81 13.02
N ASP A 263 5.92 14.60 14.06
CA ASP A 263 6.85 15.66 14.48
C ASP A 263 8.18 15.08 15.01
N PRO A 264 9.32 15.35 14.37
CA PRO A 264 10.60 14.76 14.74
C PRO A 264 11.25 15.36 15.99
N ARG A 265 10.75 16.48 16.53
CA ARG A 265 11.41 17.22 17.63
C ARG A 265 11.66 16.38 18.88
N LEU A 266 10.65 15.61 19.31
CA LEU A 266 10.80 14.75 20.48
C LEU A 266 11.73 13.55 20.21
N PRO A 267 11.56 12.78 19.14
CA PRO A 267 12.50 11.70 18.78
C PRO A 267 13.94 12.18 18.60
N GLN A 268 14.17 13.33 17.99
CA GLN A 268 15.51 13.94 17.86
C GLN A 268 16.15 14.20 19.22
N LYS A 269 15.38 14.75 20.18
CA LYS A 269 15.85 14.99 21.54
C LYS A 269 16.20 13.68 22.27
N ILE A 270 15.38 12.63 22.09
CA ILE A 270 15.64 11.30 22.66
C ILE A 270 16.93 10.72 22.05
N ALA A 271 17.08 10.79 20.74
CA ALA A 271 18.28 10.31 20.04
C ALA A 271 19.55 11.04 20.50
N GLN A 272 19.50 12.37 20.65
CA GLN A 272 20.63 13.17 21.18
C GLN A 272 21.00 12.77 22.63
N GLN A 273 20.01 12.50 23.47
CA GLN A 273 20.27 12.12 24.87
C GLN A 273 20.79 10.69 25.01
N THR A 274 20.45 9.79 24.10
CA THR A 274 20.78 8.36 24.19
C THR A 274 21.96 7.95 23.34
N GLY A 275 22.33 8.76 22.33
CA GLY A 275 23.30 8.37 21.30
C GLY A 275 22.76 7.37 20.27
N VAL A 276 21.50 6.91 20.41
CA VAL A 276 20.88 5.96 19.48
C VAL A 276 20.50 6.69 18.19
N PRO A 277 20.87 6.16 17.01
CA PRO A 277 20.53 6.80 15.74
C PRO A 277 19.01 6.87 15.52
N LEU A 278 18.52 8.05 15.15
CA LEU A 278 17.15 8.25 14.70
C LEU A 278 17.08 8.01 13.18
N VAL A 279 16.12 7.18 12.76
CA VAL A 279 15.77 7.01 11.35
C VAL A 279 14.30 7.44 11.11
N ILE A 280 14.11 8.35 10.16
CA ILE A 280 12.78 8.77 9.71
C ILE A 280 12.47 7.95 8.45
N LEU A 281 11.42 7.16 8.52
CA LEU A 281 11.11 6.14 7.54
C LEU A 281 9.76 6.41 6.86
N PRO A 282 9.70 6.35 5.52
CA PRO A 282 8.43 6.39 4.81
C PRO A 282 7.62 5.14 5.15
N THR A 283 6.33 5.30 5.36
CA THR A 283 5.42 4.20 5.64
C THR A 283 4.55 3.82 4.46
N SER A 284 4.61 4.58 3.36
CA SER A 284 3.73 4.38 2.22
C SER A 284 4.41 4.69 0.88
N VAL A 285 3.89 4.07 -0.16
CA VAL A 285 4.16 4.47 -1.55
C VAL A 285 3.78 5.94 -1.74
N ALA A 286 4.49 6.65 -2.58
CA ALA A 286 4.34 8.09 -2.83
C ALA A 286 4.54 8.99 -1.59
N ALA A 287 5.23 8.49 -0.56
CA ALA A 287 5.73 9.34 0.53
C ALA A 287 6.76 10.35 0.00
N ASP A 288 7.57 9.94 -0.96
CA ASP A 288 8.39 10.83 -1.80
C ASP A 288 8.29 10.45 -3.29
N GLU A 289 8.83 11.30 -4.19
CA GLU A 289 8.75 11.11 -5.65
C GLU A 289 9.47 9.85 -6.17
N LYS A 290 10.35 9.26 -5.37
CA LYS A 290 11.14 8.07 -5.73
C LYS A 290 10.45 6.77 -5.36
N ILE A 291 9.44 6.81 -4.48
CA ILE A 291 8.68 5.64 -4.04
C ILE A 291 7.44 5.52 -4.90
N LYS A 292 7.54 4.87 -6.06
CA LYS A 292 6.44 4.75 -7.04
C LYS A 292 5.69 3.43 -6.95
N THR A 293 6.36 2.40 -6.44
CA THR A 293 5.84 1.03 -6.35
C THR A 293 5.95 0.50 -4.93
N TYR A 294 5.21 -0.56 -4.65
CA TYR A 294 5.32 -1.28 -3.38
C TYR A 294 6.75 -1.83 -3.14
N PHE A 295 7.48 -2.13 -4.20
CA PHE A 295 8.88 -2.58 -4.13
C PHE A 295 9.81 -1.43 -3.73
N ASP A 296 9.62 -0.23 -4.31
CA ASP A 296 10.43 0.95 -4.00
C ASP A 296 10.34 1.33 -2.52
N LEU A 297 9.18 1.11 -1.88
CA LEU A 297 9.00 1.37 -0.46
C LEU A 297 10.03 0.60 0.37
N PHE A 298 10.15 -0.71 0.17
CA PHE A 298 11.10 -1.52 0.94
C PHE A 298 12.54 -1.24 0.56
N ASP A 299 12.84 -1.03 -0.73
CA ASP A 299 14.18 -0.63 -1.16
C ASP A 299 14.58 0.71 -0.49
N ARG A 300 13.65 1.65 -0.35
CA ARG A 300 13.87 2.92 0.35
C ARG A 300 14.09 2.73 1.85
N LEU A 301 13.29 1.89 2.52
CA LEU A 301 13.45 1.56 3.93
C LEU A 301 14.87 1.03 4.22
N PHE A 302 15.34 0.06 3.46
CA PHE A 302 16.69 -0.47 3.62
C PHE A 302 17.79 0.55 3.30
N ALA A 303 17.60 1.37 2.26
CA ALA A 303 18.55 2.43 1.93
C ALA A 303 18.68 3.48 3.05
N THR A 304 17.59 3.74 3.78
CA THR A 304 17.58 4.68 4.91
C THR A 304 18.16 4.07 6.18
N ILE A 305 17.86 2.80 6.47
CA ILE A 305 18.31 2.12 7.70
C ILE A 305 19.81 1.77 7.65
N ALA A 306 20.33 1.31 6.51
CA ALA A 306 21.69 0.77 6.42
C ALA A 306 22.80 1.77 6.85
N PRO A 307 22.79 3.06 6.49
CA PRO A 307 23.78 4.03 6.97
C PRO A 307 23.72 4.26 8.49
N ALA A 308 22.51 4.28 9.08
CA ALA A 308 22.33 4.51 10.51
C ALA A 308 22.94 3.39 11.37
N LEU A 309 22.81 2.12 10.95
CA LEU A 309 23.43 0.99 11.63
C LEU A 309 24.97 1.05 11.60
N LYS A 310 25.56 1.59 10.54
CA LYS A 310 27.02 1.75 10.43
C LYS A 310 27.56 2.86 11.32
N SER A 311 26.79 3.93 11.53
CA SER A 311 27.19 5.05 12.40
C SER A 311 27.08 4.68 13.88
N GLY A 312 26.08 3.90 14.29
CA GLY A 312 25.92 3.42 15.66
C GLY A 312 26.96 2.37 16.10
N ALA A 313 27.60 1.69 15.18
CA ALA A 313 28.65 0.70 15.48
C ALA A 313 30.03 1.33 15.78
N LYS A 314 30.20 2.66 15.68
CA LYS A 314 31.47 3.38 15.90
C LYS A 314 31.53 4.13 17.21
N SER A 315 30.50 4.10 18.02
CA SER A 315 30.44 4.69 19.36
C SER A 315 30.44 3.58 20.41
#